data_4d21c20b3c7612887989f680402c5eeb
#
_entry.id   4d21c20b3c7612887989f680402c5eeb
#
_cell.length_a   1.000
_cell.length_b   1.000
_cell.length_c   1.000
_cell.angle_alpha   90.00
_cell.angle_beta   90.00
_cell.angle_gamma   90.00
#
_symmetry.space_group_name_H-M   'P 1'
#
loop_
_entity.id
_entity.type
_entity.pdbx_description
1 polymer ?
#
loop_
_entity_poly.entity_id
_entity_poly.type
_entity_poly.pdbx_seq_one_letter_code
_entity_poly.pdbx_strand_id
1 'polypeptide(L)'
;DEEGHIRPSNDALSLYAYLPMNEHRFTFPFFINADFIPKSDREGVQSDNPWNHFLFFNIGKAIVSMVEKSASIDEPNYLNLLPQKEFESTSQDTFALIDSFNNGYTKALSESKFIINDKGEKSDVLGIILDESSLAKTLGYDNYYSIIGTTKRLPHPNLNTDILKRSIFKIEKTTTTDVIKIIQGNA
;
A
#
# COMPACT_ATOMS: atom_id res chain seq x y z
N ASP A 1 1.36 19.77 1.76
CA ASP A 1 1.63 20.97 0.96
C ASP A 1 0.96 22.20 1.60
N GLU A 2 1.07 23.36 0.99
CA GLU A 2 0.52 24.62 1.53
C GLU A 2 -1.01 24.62 1.60
N GLU A 3 -1.68 23.72 0.88
CA GLU A 3 -3.13 23.52 0.90
C GLU A 3 -3.57 22.45 1.93
N GLY A 4 -2.64 21.91 2.70
CA GLY A 4 -2.91 20.90 3.74
C GLY A 4 -3.08 19.48 3.20
N HIS A 5 -2.84 19.22 1.91
CA HIS A 5 -2.93 17.88 1.34
C HIS A 5 -1.67 17.05 1.62
N ILE A 6 -1.87 15.76 1.86
CA ILE A 6 -0.78 14.81 2.07
C ILE A 6 -0.10 14.52 0.73
N ARG A 7 1.22 14.74 0.66
CA ARG A 7 2.06 14.38 -0.51
C ARG A 7 3.23 13.52 -0.10
N PRO A 8 3.61 12.51 -0.89
CA PRO A 8 4.82 11.74 -0.66
C PRO A 8 6.05 12.63 -0.70
N SER A 9 7.03 12.38 0.20
CA SER A 9 8.35 13.01 0.10
C SER A 9 9.17 12.35 -1.00
N ASN A 10 9.92 13.17 -1.76
CA ASN A 10 10.86 12.70 -2.77
C ASN A 10 12.32 12.77 -2.28
N ASP A 11 12.53 13.07 -1.00
CA ASP A 11 13.88 13.18 -0.44
C ASP A 11 14.55 11.81 -0.36
N ALA A 12 15.84 11.78 -0.69
CA ALA A 12 16.63 10.54 -0.73
C ALA A 12 16.89 9.95 0.68
N LEU A 13 16.85 10.79 1.72
CA LEU A 13 17.13 10.39 3.11
C LEU A 13 15.81 10.19 3.84
N SER A 14 15.46 8.93 4.12
CA SER A 14 14.19 8.59 4.77
C SER A 14 14.33 8.09 6.20
N LEU A 15 15.53 7.72 6.66
CA LEU A 15 15.77 7.20 8.02
C LEU A 15 16.59 8.15 8.86
N TYR A 16 16.16 8.29 10.12
CA TYR A 16 16.80 9.12 11.15
C TYR A 16 16.92 8.34 12.45
N ALA A 17 18.11 8.42 13.06
CA ALA A 17 18.36 8.03 14.45
C ALA A 17 18.92 9.28 15.16
N TYR A 18 18.05 10.26 15.48
CA TYR A 18 18.34 11.66 15.84
C TYR A 18 18.99 12.46 14.71
N LEU A 19 19.96 11.89 14.00
CA LEU A 19 20.62 12.47 12.83
C LEU A 19 20.20 11.69 11.58
N PRO A 20 20.23 12.33 10.40
CA PRO A 20 19.98 11.64 9.16
C PRO A 20 21.00 10.51 8.97
N MET A 21 20.51 9.35 8.56
CA MET A 21 21.35 8.20 8.23
C MET A 21 21.52 8.15 6.71
N ASN A 22 22.76 7.99 6.24
CA ASN A 22 23.07 7.87 4.81
C ASN A 22 22.66 6.50 4.22
N GLU A 23 21.54 5.95 4.72
CA GLU A 23 20.99 4.67 4.28
C GLU A 23 20.12 4.87 3.04
N HIS A 24 20.75 5.03 1.88
CA HIS A 24 20.08 5.26 0.60
C HIS A 24 19.28 4.06 0.06
N ARG A 25 19.31 2.92 0.76
CA ARG A 25 18.68 1.68 0.33
C ARG A 25 17.18 1.63 0.60
N PHE A 26 16.69 2.51 1.47
CA PHE A 26 15.27 2.63 1.80
C PHE A 26 14.74 3.96 1.28
N THR A 27 13.90 3.92 0.27
CA THR A 27 13.19 5.08 -0.26
C THR A 27 11.74 5.04 0.20
N PHE A 28 11.47 5.59 1.38
CA PHE A 28 10.11 5.76 1.86
C PHE A 28 9.54 7.10 1.36
N PRO A 29 8.23 7.20 1.12
CA PRO A 29 7.59 8.47 0.77
C PRO A 29 7.43 9.41 1.98
N PHE A 30 8.10 9.15 3.08
CA PHE A 30 8.06 9.90 4.36
C PHE A 30 9.34 9.66 5.16
N PHE A 31 9.56 10.51 6.15
CA PHE A 31 10.68 10.38 7.08
C PHE A 31 10.33 9.46 8.24
N ILE A 32 11.27 8.61 8.63
CA ILE A 32 11.16 7.72 9.78
C ILE A 32 12.25 8.09 10.77
N ASN A 33 11.85 8.54 11.95
CA ASN A 33 12.75 8.74 13.07
C ASN A 33 12.47 7.70 14.15
N ALA A 34 13.46 6.88 14.48
CA ALA A 34 13.36 5.84 15.49
C ALA A 34 14.72 5.59 16.16
N ASP A 35 14.70 4.91 17.30
CA ASP A 35 15.92 4.55 18.05
C ASP A 35 16.67 3.39 17.40
N PHE A 36 17.05 3.57 16.13
CA PHE A 36 17.86 2.59 15.41
C PHE A 36 19.22 2.45 16.06
N ILE A 37 19.73 1.22 16.11
CA ILE A 37 21.11 0.93 16.47
C ILE A 37 21.94 1.04 15.18
N PRO A 38 22.79 2.10 15.08
CA PRO A 38 23.59 2.35 13.90
C PRO A 38 24.80 1.40 13.83
N LYS A 39 25.40 1.27 12.64
CA LYS A 39 26.74 0.72 12.45
C LYS A 39 27.78 1.61 13.17
N SER A 40 29.00 1.09 13.35
CA SER A 40 30.08 1.83 14.03
C SER A 40 30.50 3.12 13.31
N ASP A 41 30.36 3.18 11.99
CA ASP A 41 30.56 4.37 11.16
C ASP A 41 29.41 5.38 11.23
N ARG A 42 28.27 5.00 11.82
CA ARG A 42 27.01 5.74 11.92
C ARG A 42 26.36 6.07 10.58
N GLU A 43 26.81 5.49 9.48
CA GLU A 43 26.24 5.74 8.14
C GLU A 43 25.07 4.82 7.80
N GLY A 44 24.89 3.72 8.54
CA GLY A 44 23.81 2.78 8.29
C GLY A 44 23.28 2.09 9.54
N VAL A 45 22.23 1.32 9.37
CA VAL A 45 21.57 0.51 10.41
C VAL A 45 22.29 -0.84 10.55
N GLN A 46 22.53 -1.33 11.77
CA GLN A 46 23.01 -2.70 11.99
C GLN A 46 21.95 -3.71 11.52
N SER A 47 22.30 -4.50 10.49
CA SER A 47 21.36 -5.41 9.84
C SER A 47 21.11 -6.71 10.59
N ASP A 48 21.99 -7.10 11.48
CA ASP A 48 21.91 -8.30 12.30
C ASP A 48 21.35 -8.07 13.71
N ASN A 49 20.99 -6.83 14.03
CA ASN A 49 20.52 -6.45 15.36
C ASN A 49 19.01 -6.75 15.52
N PRO A 50 18.60 -7.59 16.48
CA PRO A 50 17.19 -7.95 16.70
C PRO A 50 16.26 -6.75 16.97
N TRP A 51 16.79 -5.68 17.61
CA TRP A 51 16.01 -4.45 17.85
C TRP A 51 15.69 -3.73 16.55
N ASN A 52 16.64 -3.65 15.62
CA ASN A 52 16.40 -3.06 14.31
C ASN A 52 15.39 -3.89 13.49
N HIS A 53 15.46 -5.23 13.56
CA HIS A 53 14.44 -6.10 12.96
C HIS A 53 13.03 -5.82 13.53
N PHE A 54 12.93 -5.70 14.85
CA PHE A 54 11.68 -5.34 15.51
C PHE A 54 11.16 -3.97 15.05
N LEU A 55 12.03 -2.96 14.94
CA LEU A 55 11.66 -1.65 14.44
C LEU A 55 11.16 -1.73 13.00
N PHE A 56 11.90 -2.37 12.09
CA PHE A 56 11.52 -2.46 10.68
C PHE A 56 10.17 -3.19 10.49
N PHE A 57 9.94 -4.28 11.21
CA PHE A 57 8.65 -4.96 11.21
C PHE A 57 7.50 -4.03 11.65
N ASN A 58 7.69 -3.28 12.73
CA ASN A 58 6.66 -2.37 13.24
C ASN A 58 6.50 -1.11 12.38
N ILE A 59 7.54 -0.63 11.70
CA ILE A 59 7.45 0.44 10.71
C ILE A 59 6.54 0.00 9.56
N GLY A 60 6.72 -1.22 9.02
CA GLY A 60 5.84 -1.76 8.00
C GLY A 60 4.36 -1.75 8.42
N LYS A 61 4.08 -2.14 9.66
CA LYS A 61 2.72 -2.08 10.23
C LYS A 61 2.22 -0.64 10.42
N ALA A 62 3.06 0.23 10.95
CA ALA A 62 2.70 1.61 11.26
C ALA A 62 2.30 2.39 10.00
N ILE A 63 2.94 2.14 8.86
CA ILE A 63 2.62 2.76 7.58
C ILE A 63 1.18 2.44 7.17
N VAL A 64 0.78 1.17 7.19
CA VAL A 64 -0.58 0.77 6.83
C VAL A 64 -1.59 1.35 7.82
N SER A 65 -1.28 1.34 9.11
CA SER A 65 -2.12 1.96 10.14
C SER A 65 -2.28 3.48 9.94
N MET A 66 -1.23 4.17 9.51
CA MET A 66 -1.29 5.59 9.16
C MET A 66 -2.23 5.81 7.97
N VAL A 67 -2.09 5.01 6.91
CA VAL A 67 -2.96 5.09 5.72
C VAL A 67 -4.42 4.80 6.09
N GLU A 68 -4.68 3.80 6.92
CA GLU A 68 -6.04 3.48 7.41
C GLU A 68 -6.67 4.64 8.19
N LYS A 69 -5.86 5.35 9.01
CA LYS A 69 -6.32 6.54 9.75
C LYS A 69 -6.56 7.72 8.83
N SER A 70 -5.74 7.90 7.81
CA SER A 70 -5.86 8.99 6.82
C SER A 70 -6.92 8.72 5.76
N ALA A 71 -7.52 7.52 5.72
CA ALA A 71 -8.51 7.16 4.71
C ALA A 71 -9.75 8.06 4.80
N SER A 72 -9.91 8.90 3.79
CA SER A 72 -11.01 9.86 3.61
C SER A 72 -11.35 10.00 2.13
N ILE A 73 -12.63 10.23 1.82
CA ILE A 73 -13.10 10.54 0.47
C ILE A 73 -12.60 11.92 0.03
N ASP A 74 -12.41 12.82 1.00
CA ASP A 74 -11.92 14.18 0.77
C ASP A 74 -10.42 14.25 0.51
N GLU A 75 -9.70 13.13 0.75
CA GLU A 75 -8.24 12.99 0.53
C GLU A 75 -7.94 11.86 -0.47
N PRO A 76 -8.30 12.02 -1.76
CA PRO A 76 -8.31 10.93 -2.74
C PRO A 76 -6.94 10.27 -2.97
N ASN A 77 -5.87 10.94 -2.56
CA ASN A 77 -4.48 10.50 -2.75
C ASN A 77 -3.85 9.84 -1.51
N TYR A 78 -4.60 9.61 -0.42
CA TYR A 78 -4.05 9.02 0.81
C TYR A 78 -3.39 7.66 0.57
N LEU A 79 -3.85 6.89 -0.42
CA LEU A 79 -3.24 5.62 -0.81
C LEU A 79 -1.80 5.78 -1.33
N ASN A 80 -1.41 6.95 -1.84
CA ASN A 80 -0.05 7.21 -2.32
C ASN A 80 0.99 7.25 -1.18
N LEU A 81 0.55 7.26 0.08
CA LEU A 81 1.44 7.09 1.24
C LEU A 81 1.93 5.65 1.38
N LEU A 82 1.26 4.67 0.73
CA LEU A 82 1.76 3.31 0.69
C LEU A 82 3.03 3.24 -0.16
N PRO A 83 4.05 2.48 0.27
CA PRO A 83 5.25 2.25 -0.52
C PRO A 83 4.92 1.75 -1.91
N GLN A 84 5.50 2.39 -2.91
CA GLN A 84 5.17 2.12 -4.31
C GLN A 84 5.80 0.86 -4.86
N LYS A 85 6.80 0.31 -4.21
CA LYS A 85 7.52 -0.91 -4.60
C LYS A 85 7.69 -1.80 -3.38
N GLU A 86 7.70 -3.10 -3.61
CA GLU A 86 8.33 -4.00 -2.65
C GLU A 86 9.79 -3.58 -2.54
N PHE A 87 10.30 -3.53 -1.30
CA PHE A 87 11.70 -3.25 -1.12
C PHE A 87 12.47 -4.52 -1.46
N GLU A 88 13.34 -4.41 -2.45
CA GLU A 88 14.27 -5.47 -2.81
C GLU A 88 15.63 -5.14 -2.23
N SER A 89 16.26 -6.11 -1.57
CA SER A 89 17.63 -5.95 -1.12
C SER A 89 18.59 -6.12 -2.30
N THR A 90 19.41 -5.11 -2.52
CA THR A 90 20.55 -5.20 -3.45
C THR A 90 21.81 -5.71 -2.77
N SER A 91 21.80 -5.93 -1.46
CA SER A 91 22.91 -6.43 -0.68
C SER A 91 22.46 -7.43 0.38
N GLN A 92 23.28 -8.43 0.63
CA GLN A 92 23.04 -9.45 1.65
C GLN A 92 22.88 -8.84 3.05
N ASP A 93 23.57 -7.74 3.33
CA ASP A 93 23.59 -7.06 4.63
C ASP A 93 22.26 -6.43 5.02
N THR A 94 21.39 -6.08 4.06
CA THR A 94 20.10 -5.42 4.33
C THR A 94 18.91 -6.32 4.11
N PHE A 95 19.12 -7.50 3.53
CA PHE A 95 18.06 -8.45 3.20
C PHE A 95 17.15 -8.73 4.41
N ALA A 96 17.74 -9.00 5.56
CA ALA A 96 16.99 -9.35 6.76
C ALA A 96 16.14 -8.19 7.33
N LEU A 97 16.59 -6.93 7.22
CA LEU A 97 15.82 -5.75 7.62
C LEU A 97 14.66 -5.52 6.65
N ILE A 98 14.91 -5.65 5.34
CA ILE A 98 13.88 -5.54 4.30
C ILE A 98 12.83 -6.64 4.47
N ASP A 99 13.25 -7.86 4.73
CA ASP A 99 12.34 -8.98 4.99
C ASP A 99 11.47 -8.71 6.22
N SER A 100 12.06 -8.20 7.30
CA SER A 100 11.32 -7.80 8.50
C SER A 100 10.27 -6.72 8.19
N PHE A 101 10.64 -5.70 7.42
CA PHE A 101 9.70 -4.67 6.97
C PHE A 101 8.57 -5.26 6.13
N ASN A 102 8.91 -6.03 5.10
CA ASN A 102 7.93 -6.62 4.18
C ASN A 102 6.96 -7.54 4.91
N ASN A 103 7.43 -8.32 5.88
CA ASN A 103 6.59 -9.17 6.73
C ASN A 103 5.60 -8.34 7.56
N GLY A 104 6.05 -7.26 8.20
CA GLY A 104 5.18 -6.35 8.95
C GLY A 104 4.16 -5.65 8.06
N TYR A 105 4.61 -5.16 6.91
CA TYR A 105 3.80 -4.47 5.92
C TYR A 105 2.71 -5.38 5.32
N THR A 106 3.09 -6.57 4.84
CA THR A 106 2.16 -7.54 4.25
C THR A 106 1.13 -8.02 5.25
N LYS A 107 1.57 -8.27 6.51
CA LYS A 107 0.65 -8.62 7.60
C LYS A 107 -0.40 -7.53 7.82
N ALA A 108 0.04 -6.28 7.93
CA ALA A 108 -0.89 -5.17 8.15
C ALA A 108 -1.83 -4.94 6.96
N LEU A 109 -1.36 -5.08 5.72
CA LEU A 109 -2.22 -5.00 4.52
C LEU A 109 -3.37 -6.02 4.55
N SER A 110 -3.12 -7.22 5.09
CA SER A 110 -4.15 -8.27 5.17
C SER A 110 -5.13 -8.09 6.33
N GLU A 111 -4.76 -7.31 7.35
CA GLU A 111 -5.55 -7.14 8.58
C GLU A 111 -6.29 -5.79 8.64
N SER A 112 -5.89 -4.80 7.83
CA SER A 112 -6.39 -3.41 7.93
C SER A 112 -7.44 -3.09 6.87
N LYS A 113 -8.40 -2.22 7.23
CA LYS A 113 -9.45 -1.70 6.36
C LYS A 113 -9.12 -0.28 5.93
N PHE A 114 -8.31 -0.14 4.90
CA PHE A 114 -7.79 1.14 4.46
C PHE A 114 -8.32 1.60 3.09
N ILE A 115 -9.16 0.80 2.41
CA ILE A 115 -9.72 1.17 1.10
C ILE A 115 -11.17 1.57 1.29
N ILE A 116 -11.54 2.79 0.87
CA ILE A 116 -12.93 3.23 0.89
C ILE A 116 -13.63 2.68 -0.35
N ASN A 117 -14.73 1.94 -0.14
CA ASN A 117 -15.53 1.36 -1.21
C ASN A 117 -16.53 2.37 -1.80
N ASP A 118 -17.24 1.97 -2.84
CA ASP A 118 -18.24 2.77 -3.55
C ASP A 118 -19.44 3.22 -2.70
N LYS A 119 -19.61 2.65 -1.50
CA LYS A 119 -20.61 3.08 -0.51
C LYS A 119 -20.05 4.02 0.56
N GLY A 120 -18.77 4.36 0.50
CA GLY A 120 -18.09 5.18 1.50
C GLY A 120 -17.64 4.41 2.74
N GLU A 121 -17.66 3.09 2.74
CA GLU A 121 -17.26 2.25 3.87
C GLU A 121 -15.81 1.80 3.71
N LYS A 122 -15.10 1.65 4.83
CA LYS A 122 -13.73 1.11 4.84
C LYS A 122 -13.75 -0.41 4.63
N SER A 123 -12.93 -0.88 3.70
CA SER A 123 -12.77 -2.28 3.33
C SER A 123 -11.30 -2.68 3.35
N ASP A 124 -11.04 -3.96 3.56
CA ASP A 124 -9.75 -4.59 3.34
C ASP A 124 -9.55 -4.97 1.85
N VAL A 125 -8.37 -5.47 1.52
CA VAL A 125 -8.02 -5.87 0.15
C VAL A 125 -8.88 -7.03 -0.38
N LEU A 126 -9.38 -7.90 0.50
CA LEU A 126 -10.19 -9.06 0.09
C LEU A 126 -11.63 -8.67 -0.24
N GLY A 127 -12.13 -7.60 0.38
CA GLY A 127 -13.47 -7.06 0.12
C GLY A 127 -13.55 -6.17 -1.14
N ILE A 128 -12.43 -5.94 -1.82
CA ILE A 128 -12.35 -5.06 -2.99
C ILE A 128 -12.12 -5.86 -4.28
N ILE A 129 -12.69 -5.37 -5.37
CA ILE A 129 -12.42 -5.80 -6.76
C ILE A 129 -12.12 -4.56 -7.61
N LEU A 130 -11.19 -4.68 -8.57
CA LEU A 130 -10.86 -3.60 -9.51
C LEU A 130 -11.51 -3.88 -10.88
N ASP A 131 -12.23 -2.91 -11.40
CA ASP A 131 -12.80 -2.99 -12.76
C ASP A 131 -11.80 -2.48 -13.80
N GLU A 132 -11.07 -3.38 -14.44
CA GLU A 132 -10.22 -3.08 -15.59
C GLU A 132 -10.97 -3.17 -16.94
N SER A 133 -12.25 -3.61 -16.93
CA SER A 133 -13.11 -3.68 -18.12
C SER A 133 -13.81 -2.37 -18.44
N SER A 134 -13.85 -1.43 -17.50
CA SER A 134 -14.66 -0.21 -17.55
C SER A 134 -16.17 -0.44 -17.59
N LEU A 135 -16.63 -1.65 -17.25
CA LEU A 135 -18.05 -2.02 -17.30
C LEU A 135 -18.87 -1.22 -16.28
N ALA A 136 -18.35 -1.04 -15.06
CA ALA A 136 -19.01 -0.26 -14.03
C ALA A 136 -19.20 1.22 -14.43
N LYS A 137 -18.21 1.79 -15.13
CA LYS A 137 -18.30 3.16 -15.66
C LYS A 137 -19.38 3.27 -16.76
N THR A 138 -19.56 2.22 -17.56
CA THR A 138 -20.47 2.23 -18.71
C THR A 138 -21.91 1.95 -18.30
N LEU A 139 -22.14 0.97 -17.43
CA LEU A 139 -23.48 0.46 -17.09
C LEU A 139 -23.96 0.86 -15.69
N GLY A 140 -23.10 1.46 -14.87
CA GLY A 140 -23.37 1.74 -13.47
C GLY A 140 -23.06 0.54 -12.57
N TYR A 141 -22.91 0.82 -11.27
CA TYR A 141 -22.43 -0.16 -10.28
C TYR A 141 -23.40 -1.32 -10.06
N ASP A 142 -24.71 -1.06 -10.00
CA ASP A 142 -25.71 -2.11 -9.74
C ASP A 142 -25.72 -3.14 -10.87
N ASN A 143 -25.67 -2.69 -12.12
CA ASN A 143 -25.57 -3.56 -13.28
C ASN A 143 -24.24 -4.31 -13.32
N TYR A 144 -23.14 -3.64 -12.97
CA TYR A 144 -21.83 -4.28 -12.86
C TYR A 144 -21.87 -5.46 -11.87
N TYR A 145 -22.35 -5.23 -10.65
CA TYR A 145 -22.42 -6.28 -9.63
C TYR A 145 -23.36 -7.43 -10.04
N SER A 146 -24.47 -7.11 -10.70
CA SER A 146 -25.41 -8.12 -11.22
C SER A 146 -24.76 -9.01 -12.28
N ILE A 147 -23.97 -8.44 -13.19
CA ILE A 147 -23.29 -9.16 -14.27
C ILE A 147 -22.13 -9.99 -13.74
N ILE A 148 -21.28 -9.41 -12.89
CA ILE A 148 -20.08 -10.07 -12.38
C ILE A 148 -20.41 -11.11 -11.31
N GLY A 149 -21.55 -10.97 -10.62
CA GLY A 149 -21.98 -11.93 -9.58
C GLY A 149 -21.06 -11.93 -8.35
N THR A 150 -20.41 -10.80 -8.03
CA THR A 150 -19.46 -10.68 -6.91
C THR A 150 -20.08 -10.00 -5.70
N THR A 151 -19.64 -10.41 -4.52
CA THR A 151 -19.94 -9.72 -3.24
C THR A 151 -18.92 -8.65 -2.88
N LYS A 152 -17.77 -8.61 -3.59
CA LYS A 152 -16.75 -7.60 -3.41
C LYS A 152 -17.22 -6.26 -3.96
N ARG A 153 -16.66 -5.19 -3.41
CA ARG A 153 -17.03 -3.82 -3.77
C ARG A 153 -15.94 -3.15 -4.61
N LEU A 154 -16.34 -2.23 -5.47
CA LEU A 154 -15.41 -1.36 -6.17
C LEU A 154 -14.87 -0.29 -5.21
N PRO A 155 -13.64 0.21 -5.41
CA PRO A 155 -13.17 1.41 -4.71
C PRO A 155 -14.08 2.61 -5.00
N HIS A 156 -14.13 3.56 -4.06
CA HIS A 156 -14.86 4.81 -4.28
C HIS A 156 -14.34 5.56 -5.52
N PRO A 157 -15.22 6.11 -6.37
CA PRO A 157 -14.82 6.69 -7.66
C PRO A 157 -13.87 7.88 -7.56
N ASN A 158 -13.87 8.59 -6.42
CA ASN A 158 -12.96 9.71 -6.21
C ASN A 158 -11.54 9.28 -5.84
N LEU A 159 -11.30 8.01 -5.49
CA LEU A 159 -9.98 7.55 -5.08
C LEU A 159 -9.04 7.36 -6.27
N ASN A 160 -7.79 7.77 -6.10
CA ASN A 160 -6.72 7.35 -6.97
C ASN A 160 -6.36 5.88 -6.67
N THR A 161 -6.79 4.96 -7.54
CA THR A 161 -6.65 3.52 -7.34
C THR A 161 -5.45 2.91 -8.06
N ASP A 162 -4.60 3.70 -8.69
CA ASP A 162 -3.48 3.16 -9.49
C ASP A 162 -2.51 2.33 -8.66
N ILE A 163 -2.31 2.69 -7.40
CA ILE A 163 -1.47 1.90 -6.49
C ILE A 163 -2.07 0.52 -6.21
N LEU A 164 -3.39 0.39 -6.13
CA LEU A 164 -4.08 -0.86 -5.83
C LEU A 164 -3.95 -1.91 -6.95
N LYS A 165 -3.59 -1.50 -8.16
CA LYS A 165 -3.37 -2.40 -9.31
C LYS A 165 -2.12 -3.27 -9.16
N ARG A 166 -1.27 -2.99 -8.18
CA ARG A 166 0.01 -3.68 -7.96
C ARG A 166 -0.20 -5.07 -7.35
N SER A 167 0.68 -5.99 -7.72
CA SER A 167 0.62 -7.40 -7.32
C SER A 167 0.67 -7.62 -5.81
N ILE A 168 1.35 -6.74 -5.06
CA ILE A 168 1.46 -6.85 -3.60
C ILE A 168 0.10 -6.86 -2.89
N PHE A 169 -0.90 -6.14 -3.43
CA PHE A 169 -2.22 -6.07 -2.81
C PHE A 169 -3.07 -7.31 -3.08
N LYS A 170 -2.72 -8.11 -4.10
CA LYS A 170 -3.46 -9.31 -4.49
C LYS A 170 -4.97 -9.08 -4.67
N ILE A 171 -5.36 -7.86 -5.07
CA ILE A 171 -6.76 -7.50 -5.29
C ILE A 171 -7.22 -8.16 -6.58
N GLU A 172 -8.40 -8.78 -6.54
CA GLU A 172 -9.05 -9.37 -7.70
C GLU A 172 -9.40 -8.29 -8.73
N LYS A 173 -9.29 -8.65 -10.01
CA LYS A 173 -9.55 -7.75 -11.13
C LYS A 173 -10.58 -8.36 -12.07
N THR A 174 -11.47 -7.52 -12.58
CA THR A 174 -12.38 -7.89 -13.67
C THR A 174 -11.85 -7.32 -14.96
N THR A 175 -11.50 -8.19 -15.91
CA THR A 175 -11.00 -7.78 -17.22
C THR A 175 -12.11 -7.84 -18.27
N THR A 176 -11.91 -7.21 -19.42
CA THR A 176 -12.84 -7.32 -20.56
C THR A 176 -13.05 -8.77 -21.00
N THR A 177 -12.01 -9.61 -20.92
CA THR A 177 -12.09 -11.04 -21.24
C THR A 177 -13.02 -11.78 -20.29
N ASP A 178 -13.00 -11.46 -18.99
CA ASP A 178 -13.88 -12.08 -18.00
C ASP A 178 -15.34 -11.72 -18.26
N VAL A 179 -15.61 -10.45 -18.57
CA VAL A 179 -16.95 -9.98 -18.94
C VAL A 179 -17.49 -10.71 -20.18
N ILE A 180 -16.68 -10.86 -21.22
CA ILE A 180 -17.07 -11.59 -22.44
C ILE A 180 -17.41 -13.04 -22.10
N LYS A 181 -16.61 -13.74 -21.32
CA LYS A 181 -16.88 -15.13 -20.91
C LYS A 181 -18.19 -15.26 -20.14
N ILE A 182 -18.46 -14.32 -19.21
CA ILE A 182 -19.70 -14.32 -18.42
C ILE A 182 -20.92 -14.14 -19.34
N ILE A 183 -20.86 -13.18 -20.27
CA ILE A 183 -21.97 -12.94 -21.22
C ILE A 183 -22.19 -14.15 -22.13
N GLN A 184 -21.14 -14.78 -22.64
CA GLN A 184 -21.21 -15.97 -23.51
C GLN A 184 -21.64 -17.22 -22.74
N GLY A 185 -21.31 -17.34 -21.46
CA GLY A 185 -21.72 -18.49 -20.63
C GLY A 185 -23.15 -18.42 -20.12
N ASN A 186 -23.78 -17.24 -20.19
CA ASN A 186 -25.17 -17.01 -19.79
C ASN A 186 -26.13 -16.95 -21.01
N ALA A 187 -25.66 -17.20 -22.21
CA ALA A 187 -26.42 -17.30 -23.43
C ALA A 187 -26.65 -18.74 -23.80
#